data_b1bcd19b44844f9d883ef4787fb32aae
#
_entry.id   b1bcd19b44844f9d883ef4787fb32aae
#
_cell.length_a   1.000
_cell.length_b   1.000
_cell.length_c   1.000
_cell.angle_alpha   90.00
_cell.angle_beta   90.00
_cell.angle_gamma   90.00
#
_symmetry.space_group_name_H-M   'P 1'
#
loop_
_entity.id
_entity.type
_entity.pdbx_description
1 polymer ?
#
loop_
_entity_poly.entity_id
_entity_poly.type
_entity_poly.pdbx_seq_one_letter_code
_entity_poly.pdbx_strand_id
1 'polypeptide(L)'
;VISSSVLSKAITKTIFATGSEELRPQMGGVLCEQTTEGTVFVATDAHKLVKYTRTDCSVDENRSYILPKKPLTLLNKLLVSNKEDVDVVIDNNETNVRFDFCNYTLVSRLIDGKYPNYNAAIPSNNPNKLIIDRNMLYDSVKRVSVFASQTSNQVVFRLNGNKLLIYAQDTDMATDAREELNCNYQGEEMEIGFNANYLTEMLNNVDTEMLLMEMSTPDRAGIIYPYDEQAEETQENILMLIMPVVLMN
;
A
#
# COMPACT_ATOMS: atom_id res chain seq x y z
N VAL A 1 1.44 -23.55 6.49
CA VAL A 1 2.71 -23.09 7.10
C VAL A 1 3.25 -21.98 6.23
N ILE A 2 3.78 -20.92 6.85
CA ILE A 2 4.42 -19.78 6.17
C ILE A 2 5.66 -19.38 7.00
N SER A 3 6.73 -18.93 6.35
CA SER A 3 7.91 -18.43 7.06
C SER A 3 7.59 -17.15 7.85
N SER A 4 8.18 -17.00 9.01
CA SER A 4 7.99 -15.83 9.89
C SER A 4 8.44 -14.54 9.21
N SER A 5 9.48 -14.57 8.39
CA SER A 5 9.97 -13.44 7.62
C SER A 5 8.95 -13.00 6.54
N VAL A 6 8.38 -13.97 5.82
CA VAL A 6 7.35 -13.70 4.81
C VAL A 6 6.07 -13.14 5.43
N LEU A 7 5.60 -13.75 6.54
CA LEU A 7 4.40 -13.28 7.24
C LEU A 7 4.60 -11.89 7.83
N SER A 8 5.74 -11.64 8.46
CA SER A 8 6.10 -10.33 9.02
C SER A 8 6.15 -9.26 7.93
N LYS A 9 6.73 -9.57 6.77
CA LYS A 9 6.77 -8.66 5.62
C LYS A 9 5.36 -8.39 5.08
N ALA A 10 4.53 -9.42 4.92
CA ALA A 10 3.15 -9.27 4.47
C ALA A 10 2.34 -8.35 5.41
N ILE A 11 2.47 -8.54 6.72
CA ILE A 11 1.83 -7.69 7.72
C ILE A 11 2.34 -6.25 7.61
N THR A 12 3.66 -6.06 7.59
CA THR A 12 4.27 -4.72 7.51
C THR A 12 3.83 -3.97 6.26
N LYS A 13 3.78 -4.67 5.11
CA LYS A 13 3.40 -4.08 3.82
C LYS A 13 1.92 -3.76 3.67
N THR A 14 1.06 -4.27 4.53
CA THR A 14 -0.39 -4.09 4.39
C THR A 14 -1.04 -3.33 5.54
N ILE A 15 -0.59 -3.54 6.78
CA ILE A 15 -1.28 -3.07 7.99
C ILE A 15 -1.49 -1.55 8.06
N PHE A 16 -0.60 -0.76 7.48
CA PHE A 16 -0.70 0.70 7.45
C PHE A 16 -1.88 1.20 6.60
N ALA A 17 -2.32 0.39 5.62
CA ALA A 17 -3.41 0.74 4.73
C ALA A 17 -4.81 0.38 5.28
N THR A 18 -4.90 -0.22 6.48
CA THR A 18 -6.19 -0.53 7.12
C THR A 18 -6.94 0.74 7.52
N GLY A 19 -8.27 0.71 7.38
CA GLY A 19 -9.16 1.79 7.76
C GLY A 19 -9.47 1.84 9.27
N SER A 20 -10.38 2.73 9.64
CA SER A 20 -10.93 2.77 10.99
C SER A 20 -12.06 1.73 11.16
N GLU A 21 -12.17 1.17 12.36
CA GLU A 21 -13.14 0.13 12.69
C GLU A 21 -14.58 0.66 12.82
N GLU A 22 -14.77 1.99 12.95
CA GLU A 22 -16.07 2.57 13.32
C GLU A 22 -17.10 2.55 12.18
N LEU A 23 -16.66 2.87 10.96
CA LEU A 23 -17.58 3.01 9.81
C LEU A 23 -17.67 1.75 8.95
N ARG A 24 -16.57 1.05 8.80
CA ARG A 24 -16.45 -0.16 7.98
C ARG A 24 -15.54 -1.17 8.68
N PRO A 25 -16.07 -1.96 9.62
CA PRO A 25 -15.28 -2.89 10.42
C PRO A 25 -14.40 -3.84 9.59
N GLN A 26 -14.87 -4.26 8.42
CA GLN A 26 -14.13 -5.16 7.53
C GLN A 26 -12.82 -4.53 7.01
N MET A 27 -12.79 -3.20 6.80
CA MET A 27 -11.60 -2.47 6.40
C MET A 27 -10.63 -2.20 7.57
N GLY A 28 -11.06 -2.40 8.82
CA GLY A 28 -10.23 -2.31 10.02
C GLY A 28 -9.22 -3.45 10.18
N GLY A 29 -9.18 -4.39 9.24
CA GLY A 29 -8.28 -5.53 9.22
C GLY A 29 -7.61 -5.73 7.86
N VAL A 30 -6.76 -6.75 7.81
CA VAL A 30 -6.10 -7.22 6.60
C VAL A 30 -6.82 -8.47 6.11
N LEU A 31 -7.31 -8.44 4.88
CA LEU A 31 -7.83 -9.62 4.21
C LEU A 31 -6.66 -10.56 3.89
N CYS A 32 -6.80 -11.82 4.21
CA CYS A 32 -5.91 -12.89 3.80
C CYS A 32 -6.69 -13.87 2.93
N GLU A 33 -6.30 -13.97 1.67
CA GLU A 33 -6.84 -14.93 0.70
C GLU A 33 -5.76 -15.94 0.37
N GLN A 34 -6.01 -17.18 0.69
CA GLN A 34 -5.11 -18.31 0.40
C GLN A 34 -5.74 -19.19 -0.68
N THR A 35 -4.99 -19.46 -1.72
CA THR A 35 -5.44 -20.25 -2.86
C THR A 35 -4.37 -21.26 -3.29
N THR A 36 -4.68 -22.10 -4.25
CA THR A 36 -3.72 -23.00 -4.90
C THR A 36 -2.63 -22.27 -5.69
N GLU A 37 -2.85 -20.98 -6.02
CA GLU A 37 -1.91 -20.14 -6.77
C GLU A 37 -1.01 -19.31 -5.86
N GLY A 38 -1.33 -19.23 -4.56
CA GLY A 38 -0.57 -18.46 -3.59
C GLY A 38 -1.44 -17.78 -2.54
N THR A 39 -0.83 -16.92 -1.77
CA THR A 39 -1.48 -16.13 -0.71
C THR A 39 -1.44 -14.65 -1.02
N VAL A 40 -2.58 -13.99 -0.87
CA VAL A 40 -2.76 -12.55 -1.08
C VAL A 40 -3.18 -11.90 0.23
N PHE A 41 -2.50 -10.82 0.61
CA PHE A 41 -2.87 -9.95 1.72
C PHE A 41 -3.33 -8.60 1.17
N VAL A 42 -4.49 -8.14 1.60
CA VAL A 42 -5.05 -6.86 1.13
C VAL A 42 -5.48 -6.00 2.31
N ALA A 43 -5.16 -4.74 2.24
CA ALA A 43 -5.68 -3.74 3.17
C ALA A 43 -6.10 -2.48 2.42
N THR A 44 -7.19 -1.84 2.86
CA THR A 44 -7.69 -0.58 2.29
C THR A 44 -8.48 0.22 3.32
N ASP A 45 -8.44 1.55 3.18
CA ASP A 45 -9.28 2.50 3.92
C ASP A 45 -10.24 3.28 3.00
N ALA A 46 -10.41 2.81 1.76
CA ALA A 46 -11.13 3.44 0.65
C ALA A 46 -10.38 4.60 -0.05
N HIS A 47 -9.31 5.13 0.52
CA HIS A 47 -8.47 6.17 -0.10
C HIS A 47 -7.16 5.61 -0.63
N LYS A 48 -6.68 4.57 -0.01
CA LYS A 48 -5.51 3.80 -0.41
C LYS A 48 -5.77 2.30 -0.28
N LEU A 49 -5.05 1.50 -1.07
CA LEU A 49 -5.12 0.06 -1.04
C LEU A 49 -3.73 -0.52 -1.24
N VAL A 50 -3.42 -1.56 -0.51
CA VAL A 50 -2.22 -2.37 -0.76
C VAL A 50 -2.65 -3.81 -0.97
N LYS A 51 -2.14 -4.40 -2.05
CA LYS A 51 -2.24 -5.82 -2.36
C LYS A 51 -0.84 -6.41 -2.40
N TYR A 52 -0.57 -7.32 -1.47
CA TYR A 52 0.70 -8.04 -1.36
C TYR A 52 0.46 -9.50 -1.68
N THR A 53 1.15 -10.02 -2.67
CA THR A 53 0.96 -11.39 -3.19
C THR A 53 2.24 -12.21 -3.03
N ARG A 54 2.08 -13.46 -2.59
CA ARG A 54 3.13 -14.49 -2.52
C ARG A 54 2.68 -15.73 -3.28
N THR A 55 3.36 -16.05 -4.37
CA THR A 55 3.03 -17.23 -5.19
C THR A 55 3.64 -18.52 -4.65
N ASP A 56 4.63 -18.43 -3.76
CA ASP A 56 5.26 -19.57 -3.08
C ASP A 56 4.53 -20.03 -1.81
N CYS A 57 3.45 -19.35 -1.42
CA CYS A 57 2.66 -19.66 -0.24
C CYS A 57 1.26 -20.12 -0.64
N SER A 58 1.15 -21.30 -1.25
CA SER A 58 -0.12 -21.89 -1.70
C SER A 58 -0.72 -22.83 -0.66
N VAL A 59 -1.99 -23.14 -0.81
CA VAL A 59 -2.76 -24.09 0.00
C VAL A 59 -3.60 -24.99 -0.91
N ASP A 60 -3.97 -26.19 -0.44
CA ASP A 60 -4.79 -27.12 -1.22
C ASP A 60 -6.26 -26.69 -1.30
N GLU A 61 -6.75 -25.97 -0.29
CA GLU A 61 -8.13 -25.49 -0.22
C GLU A 61 -8.17 -23.97 -0.08
N ASN A 62 -9.01 -23.32 -0.90
CA ASN A 62 -9.17 -21.88 -0.84
C ASN A 62 -9.76 -21.43 0.49
N ARG A 63 -9.13 -20.43 1.09
CA ARG A 63 -9.55 -19.82 2.36
C ARG A 63 -9.48 -18.31 2.23
N SER A 64 -10.45 -17.63 2.88
CA SER A 64 -10.49 -16.18 2.92
C SER A 64 -11.00 -15.73 4.29
N TYR A 65 -10.25 -14.87 4.95
CA TYR A 65 -10.61 -14.35 6.28
C TYR A 65 -9.96 -13.00 6.53
N ILE A 66 -10.56 -12.21 7.43
CA ILE A 66 -10.11 -10.85 7.75
C ILE A 66 -9.43 -10.85 9.11
N LEU A 67 -8.16 -10.51 9.12
CA LEU A 67 -7.29 -10.47 10.29
C LEU A 67 -7.35 -9.08 10.94
N PRO A 68 -7.74 -8.95 12.23
CA PRO A 68 -7.84 -7.65 12.89
C PRO A 68 -6.47 -7.00 13.08
N LYS A 69 -6.41 -5.68 12.96
CA LYS A 69 -5.19 -4.87 13.04
C LYS A 69 -4.39 -5.08 14.34
N LYS A 70 -5.07 -5.03 15.50
CA LYS A 70 -4.39 -5.12 16.81
C LYS A 70 -3.63 -6.43 17.02
N PRO A 71 -4.25 -7.63 16.81
CA PRO A 71 -3.54 -8.91 16.87
C PRO A 71 -2.40 -9.01 15.86
N LEU A 72 -2.59 -8.52 14.63
CA LEU A 72 -1.52 -8.51 13.62
C LEU A 72 -0.34 -7.65 14.04
N THR A 73 -0.59 -6.50 14.66
CA THR A 73 0.48 -5.64 15.20
C THR A 73 1.27 -6.36 16.28
N LEU A 74 0.59 -7.10 17.18
CA LEU A 74 1.25 -7.90 18.20
C LEU A 74 2.04 -9.06 17.58
N LEU A 75 1.42 -9.80 16.67
CA LEU A 75 2.06 -10.89 15.94
C LEU A 75 3.34 -10.42 15.28
N ASN A 76 3.28 -9.32 14.54
CA ASN A 76 4.44 -8.78 13.84
C ASN A 76 5.60 -8.43 14.81
N LYS A 77 5.29 -7.83 15.97
CA LYS A 77 6.31 -7.56 17.00
C LYS A 77 6.98 -8.82 17.50
N LEU A 78 6.20 -9.89 17.70
CA LEU A 78 6.73 -11.18 18.17
C LEU A 78 7.59 -11.85 17.09
N LEU A 79 7.14 -11.82 15.82
CA LEU A 79 7.90 -12.36 14.68
C LEU A 79 9.24 -11.64 14.50
N VAL A 80 9.24 -10.30 14.51
CA VAL A 80 10.46 -9.48 14.35
C VAL A 80 11.42 -9.64 15.54
N SER A 81 10.92 -9.90 16.74
CA SER A 81 11.78 -10.12 17.92
C SER A 81 12.57 -11.43 17.85
N ASN A 82 12.13 -12.38 17.03
CA ASN A 82 12.84 -13.62 16.79
C ASN A 82 13.91 -13.38 15.71
N LYS A 83 15.19 -13.71 16.05
CA LYS A 83 16.32 -13.48 15.13
C LYS A 83 16.42 -14.51 14.02
N GLU A 84 15.78 -15.66 14.19
CA GLU A 84 15.80 -16.76 13.24
C GLU A 84 14.47 -16.78 12.47
N ASP A 85 14.56 -17.10 11.19
CA ASP A 85 13.37 -17.37 10.39
C ASP A 85 12.81 -18.74 10.77
N VAL A 86 11.55 -18.78 11.15
CA VAL A 86 10.88 -19.98 11.67
C VAL A 86 9.56 -20.20 10.95
N ASP A 87 9.10 -21.42 10.96
CA ASP A 87 7.80 -21.78 10.46
C ASP A 87 6.68 -21.27 11.38
N VAL A 88 5.71 -20.60 10.82
CA VAL A 88 4.46 -20.20 11.46
C VAL A 88 3.34 -21.07 10.94
N VAL A 89 2.75 -21.87 11.81
CA VAL A 89 1.56 -22.66 11.48
C VAL A 89 0.35 -21.79 11.69
N ILE A 90 -0.44 -21.60 10.63
CA ILE A 90 -1.69 -20.84 10.66
C ILE A 90 -2.84 -21.83 10.56
N ASP A 91 -3.69 -21.85 11.58
CA ASP A 91 -4.93 -22.60 11.60
C ASP A 91 -6.10 -21.66 11.84
N ASN A 92 -7.21 -21.86 11.16
CA ASN A 92 -8.40 -21.03 11.32
C ASN A 92 -9.69 -21.85 11.23
N ASN A 93 -10.70 -21.35 11.91
CA ASN A 93 -12.09 -21.74 11.74
C ASN A 93 -12.91 -20.51 11.32
N GLU A 94 -14.23 -20.63 11.32
CA GLU A 94 -15.14 -19.55 10.90
C GLU A 94 -14.97 -18.24 11.71
N THR A 95 -14.53 -18.32 12.96
CA THR A 95 -14.53 -17.17 13.90
C THR A 95 -13.17 -16.79 14.43
N ASN A 96 -12.19 -17.68 14.41
CA ASN A 96 -10.89 -17.47 15.00
C ASN A 96 -9.75 -17.90 14.08
N VAL A 97 -8.60 -17.29 14.27
CA VAL A 97 -7.32 -17.69 13.69
C VAL A 97 -6.32 -17.96 14.82
N ARG A 98 -5.49 -18.96 14.63
CA ARG A 98 -4.40 -19.35 15.53
C ARG A 98 -3.08 -19.34 14.78
N PHE A 99 -2.07 -18.77 15.41
CA PHE A 99 -0.70 -18.74 14.91
C PHE A 99 0.19 -19.45 15.94
N ASP A 100 0.85 -20.52 15.54
CA ASP A 100 1.81 -21.26 16.36
C ASP A 100 3.21 -21.13 15.78
N PHE A 101 4.16 -20.66 16.55
CA PHE A 101 5.57 -20.55 16.17
C PHE A 101 6.46 -20.53 17.43
N CYS A 102 7.60 -21.18 17.37
CA CYS A 102 8.48 -21.35 18.53
C CYS A 102 7.70 -21.83 19.76
N ASN A 103 7.74 -21.06 20.84
CA ASN A 103 7.00 -21.30 22.07
C ASN A 103 5.77 -20.41 22.23
N TYR A 104 5.32 -19.77 21.15
CA TYR A 104 4.17 -18.86 21.16
C TYR A 104 2.96 -19.49 20.47
N THR A 105 1.82 -19.28 21.08
CA THR A 105 0.51 -19.48 20.45
C THR A 105 -0.28 -18.19 20.58
N LEU A 106 -0.62 -17.58 19.44
CA LEU A 106 -1.50 -16.42 19.38
C LEU A 106 -2.84 -16.84 18.80
N VAL A 107 -3.92 -16.59 19.52
CA VAL A 107 -5.29 -16.81 19.05
C VAL A 107 -6.01 -15.47 18.96
N SER A 108 -6.65 -15.21 17.84
CA SER A 108 -7.43 -14.00 17.61
C SER A 108 -8.79 -14.31 17.01
N ARG A 109 -9.79 -13.53 17.39
CA ARG A 109 -11.06 -13.53 16.68
C ARG A 109 -10.90 -12.84 15.32
N LEU A 110 -11.51 -13.41 14.29
CA LEU A 110 -11.58 -12.82 12.95
C LEU A 110 -12.60 -11.68 12.89
N ILE A 111 -12.44 -10.77 11.96
CA ILE A 111 -13.47 -9.77 11.65
C ILE A 111 -14.53 -10.45 10.77
N ASP A 112 -15.77 -10.42 11.23
CA ASP A 112 -16.92 -10.97 10.50
C ASP A 112 -17.33 -10.07 9.33
N GLY A 113 -17.88 -10.68 8.29
CA GLY A 113 -18.44 -10.01 7.13
C GLY A 113 -17.60 -10.18 5.87
N LYS A 114 -18.11 -9.59 4.79
CA LYS A 114 -17.49 -9.66 3.46
C LYS A 114 -16.55 -8.46 3.25
N TYR A 115 -15.31 -8.74 2.90
CA TYR A 115 -14.36 -7.69 2.48
C TYR A 115 -14.86 -7.02 1.18
N PRO A 116 -14.65 -5.70 1.00
CA PRO A 116 -15.00 -5.02 -0.24
C PRO A 116 -14.34 -5.67 -1.46
N ASN A 117 -15.02 -5.60 -2.61
CA ASN A 117 -14.44 -6.07 -3.87
C ASN A 117 -13.30 -5.13 -4.31
N TYR A 118 -12.14 -5.33 -3.75
CA TYR A 118 -10.96 -4.51 -3.99
C TYR A 118 -10.45 -4.60 -5.45
N ASN A 119 -10.65 -5.74 -6.12
CA ASN A 119 -10.22 -5.90 -7.51
C ASN A 119 -10.95 -4.94 -8.46
N ALA A 120 -12.20 -4.57 -8.15
CA ALA A 120 -12.95 -3.61 -8.94
C ALA A 120 -12.40 -2.16 -8.85
N ALA A 121 -11.62 -1.85 -7.80
CA ALA A 121 -11.00 -0.54 -7.63
C ALA A 121 -9.67 -0.41 -8.37
N ILE A 122 -9.03 -1.52 -8.73
CA ILE A 122 -7.72 -1.52 -9.40
C ILE A 122 -7.93 -1.25 -10.89
N PRO A 123 -7.44 -0.11 -11.42
CA PRO A 123 -7.58 0.18 -12.84
C PRO A 123 -6.70 -0.74 -13.68
N SER A 124 -7.24 -1.19 -14.81
CA SER A 124 -6.57 -2.12 -15.73
C SER A 124 -5.81 -1.44 -16.87
N ASN A 125 -6.05 -0.15 -17.09
CA ASN A 125 -5.42 0.61 -18.17
C ASN A 125 -4.88 1.93 -17.64
N ASN A 126 -3.57 1.99 -17.42
CA ASN A 126 -2.85 3.18 -16.95
C ASN A 126 -1.67 3.44 -17.89
N PRO A 127 -1.90 4.18 -19.00
CA PRO A 127 -0.89 4.39 -20.03
C PRO A 127 0.25 5.33 -19.60
N ASN A 128 0.01 6.20 -18.63
CA ASN A 128 0.96 7.21 -18.19
C ASN A 128 1.86 6.61 -17.11
N LYS A 129 3.15 6.48 -17.40
CA LYS A 129 4.13 5.80 -16.54
C LYS A 129 5.20 6.77 -16.08
N LEU A 130 5.37 6.88 -14.77
CA LEU A 130 6.41 7.67 -14.11
C LEU A 130 7.39 6.74 -13.40
N ILE A 131 8.66 6.77 -13.80
CA ILE A 131 9.75 6.11 -13.07
C ILE A 131 10.59 7.19 -12.42
N ILE A 132 10.79 7.08 -11.12
CA ILE A 132 11.48 8.11 -10.32
C ILE A 132 12.14 7.49 -9.09
N ASP A 133 13.21 8.13 -8.61
CA ASP A 133 13.84 7.81 -7.33
C ASP A 133 12.87 8.04 -6.18
N ARG A 134 12.70 7.00 -5.36
CA ARG A 134 11.74 6.96 -4.25
C ARG A 134 12.06 8.01 -3.18
N ASN A 135 13.34 8.15 -2.82
CA ASN A 135 13.76 9.07 -1.77
C ASN A 135 13.61 10.53 -2.21
N MET A 136 14.00 10.84 -3.45
CA MET A 136 13.81 12.17 -4.02
C MET A 136 12.34 12.57 -4.03
N LEU A 137 11.47 11.66 -4.47
CA LEU A 137 10.02 11.90 -4.48
C LEU A 137 9.46 12.09 -3.06
N TYR A 138 9.81 11.19 -2.14
CA TYR A 138 9.38 11.24 -0.74
C TYR A 138 9.77 12.56 -0.06
N ASP A 139 11.03 12.94 -0.18
CA ASP A 139 11.56 14.15 0.46
C ASP A 139 10.95 15.42 -0.12
N SER A 140 10.74 15.47 -1.45
CA SER A 140 10.08 16.60 -2.10
C SER A 140 8.62 16.72 -1.67
N VAL A 141 7.87 15.61 -1.69
CA VAL A 141 6.48 15.59 -1.20
C VAL A 141 6.41 16.06 0.24
N LYS A 142 7.30 15.62 1.11
CA LYS A 142 7.35 16.07 2.52
C LYS A 142 7.60 17.57 2.65
N ARG A 143 8.56 18.13 1.92
CA ARG A 143 8.85 19.58 1.98
C ARG A 143 7.68 20.42 1.46
N VAL A 144 7.17 20.05 0.29
CA VAL A 144 6.06 20.78 -0.35
C VAL A 144 4.77 20.69 0.48
N SER A 145 4.50 19.53 1.09
CA SER A 145 3.27 19.31 1.88
C SER A 145 3.15 20.19 3.12
N VAL A 146 4.25 20.77 3.61
CA VAL A 146 4.23 21.76 4.72
C VAL A 146 3.38 22.99 4.37
N PHE A 147 3.28 23.31 3.08
CA PHE A 147 2.53 24.44 2.54
C PHE A 147 1.16 24.05 1.98
N ALA A 148 0.76 22.80 2.13
CA ALA A 148 -0.56 22.32 1.72
C ALA A 148 -1.62 22.72 2.74
N SER A 149 -2.85 22.94 2.26
CA SER A 149 -4.00 23.14 3.14
C SER A 149 -4.14 21.97 4.13
N GLN A 150 -4.28 22.27 5.41
CA GLN A 150 -4.42 21.27 6.47
C GLN A 150 -5.68 20.40 6.32
N THR A 151 -6.68 20.92 5.61
CA THR A 151 -7.94 20.21 5.38
C THR A 151 -7.79 19.08 4.36
N SER A 152 -7.11 19.34 3.24
CA SER A 152 -6.96 18.38 2.14
C SER A 152 -5.61 17.65 2.16
N ASN A 153 -4.57 18.26 2.76
CA ASN A 153 -3.18 17.80 2.66
C ASN A 153 -2.76 17.51 1.21
N GLN A 154 -3.29 18.32 0.27
CA GLN A 154 -3.15 18.08 -1.16
C GLN A 154 -1.80 18.56 -1.68
N VAL A 155 -1.10 17.68 -2.38
CA VAL A 155 0.00 18.01 -3.27
C VAL A 155 -0.40 17.68 -4.69
N VAL A 156 0.02 18.50 -5.64
CA VAL A 156 -0.31 18.33 -7.06
C VAL A 156 0.95 17.98 -7.82
N PHE A 157 0.84 16.97 -8.65
CA PHE A 157 1.87 16.55 -9.60
C PHE A 157 1.50 17.08 -10.98
N ARG A 158 2.36 17.90 -11.58
CA ARG A 158 2.30 18.24 -13.00
C ARG A 158 3.43 17.52 -13.71
N LEU A 159 3.05 16.66 -14.64
CA LEU A 159 3.94 15.77 -15.39
C LEU A 159 4.02 16.27 -16.84
N ASN A 160 5.23 16.54 -17.31
CA ASN A 160 5.49 16.94 -18.69
C ASN A 160 6.89 16.51 -19.11
N GLY A 161 6.99 15.61 -20.08
CA GLY A 161 8.27 15.07 -20.54
C GLY A 161 9.06 14.44 -19.38
N ASN A 162 10.31 14.82 -19.22
CA ASN A 162 11.18 14.29 -18.15
C ASN A 162 11.16 15.14 -16.86
N LYS A 163 10.08 15.87 -16.63
CA LYS A 163 9.91 16.77 -15.49
C LYS A 163 8.67 16.46 -14.71
N LEU A 164 8.83 16.40 -13.39
CA LEU A 164 7.75 16.37 -12.42
C LEU A 164 7.83 17.65 -11.58
N LEU A 165 6.84 18.53 -11.74
CA LEU A 165 6.62 19.65 -10.82
C LEU A 165 5.65 19.20 -9.71
N ILE A 166 6.10 19.27 -8.48
CA ILE A 166 5.27 19.05 -7.27
C ILE A 166 4.98 20.40 -6.67
N TYR A 167 3.70 20.69 -6.43
CA TYR A 167 3.32 21.93 -5.77
C TYR A 167 2.15 21.75 -4.80
N ALA A 168 2.08 22.64 -3.83
CA ALA A 168 0.98 22.75 -2.88
C ALA A 168 0.68 24.22 -2.62
N GLN A 169 -0.55 24.51 -2.25
CA GLN A 169 -1.02 25.84 -1.93
C GLN A 169 -2.04 25.78 -0.81
N ASP A 170 -1.94 26.75 0.12
CA ASP A 170 -2.97 27.05 1.11
C ASP A 170 -3.43 28.49 0.92
N THR A 171 -4.63 28.67 0.36
CA THR A 171 -5.20 29.98 0.08
C THR A 171 -5.57 30.73 1.35
N ASP A 172 -5.94 30.02 2.42
CA ASP A 172 -6.35 30.64 3.70
C ASP A 172 -5.14 31.22 4.43
N MET A 173 -4.00 30.54 4.34
CA MET A 173 -2.73 30.97 4.94
C MET A 173 -1.86 31.80 3.98
N ALA A 174 -2.28 31.95 2.72
CA ALA A 174 -1.53 32.63 1.65
C ALA A 174 -0.10 32.08 1.50
N THR A 175 0.04 30.76 1.57
CA THR A 175 1.31 30.06 1.41
C THR A 175 1.28 29.15 0.21
N ASP A 176 2.42 29.02 -0.46
CA ASP A 176 2.63 28.05 -1.55
C ASP A 176 4.08 27.54 -1.56
N ALA A 177 4.26 26.37 -2.13
CA ALA A 177 5.58 25.81 -2.42
C ALA A 177 5.54 24.99 -3.70
N ARG A 178 6.69 24.90 -4.37
CA ARG A 178 6.88 24.10 -5.57
C ARG A 178 8.30 23.59 -5.65
N GLU A 179 8.44 22.35 -6.13
CA GLU A 179 9.74 21.74 -6.44
C GLU A 179 9.66 21.03 -7.79
N GLU A 180 10.73 21.10 -8.56
CA GLU A 180 10.85 20.38 -9.83
C GLU A 180 11.87 19.26 -9.70
N LEU A 181 11.47 18.05 -10.08
CA LEU A 181 12.31 16.85 -10.10
C LEU A 181 12.51 16.36 -11.53
N ASN A 182 13.69 15.80 -11.79
CA ASN A 182 13.90 15.03 -13.01
C ASN A 182 13.31 13.62 -12.82
N CYS A 183 12.68 13.11 -13.87
CA CYS A 183 12.05 11.79 -13.86
C CYS A 183 12.10 11.17 -15.26
N ASN A 184 11.76 9.89 -15.36
CA ASN A 184 11.45 9.27 -16.62
C ASN A 184 9.91 9.13 -16.70
N TYR A 185 9.28 10.00 -17.47
CA TYR A 185 7.85 9.98 -17.65
C TYR A 185 7.49 9.66 -19.10
N GLN A 186 6.62 8.70 -19.25
CA GLN A 186 6.07 8.26 -20.55
C GLN A 186 4.55 8.39 -20.47
N GLY A 187 4.02 9.40 -21.12
CA GLY A 187 2.59 9.68 -21.11
C GLY A 187 2.26 11.09 -21.60
N GLU A 188 0.99 11.44 -21.55
CA GLU A 188 0.49 12.76 -21.87
C GLU A 188 0.74 13.73 -20.71
N GLU A 189 0.87 15.03 -21.03
CA GLU A 189 0.91 16.06 -19.99
C GLU A 189 -0.33 15.97 -19.12
N MET A 190 -0.14 15.90 -17.81
CA MET A 190 -1.25 15.81 -16.87
C MET A 190 -0.96 16.47 -15.53
N GLU A 191 -2.03 16.90 -14.86
CA GLU A 191 -2.01 17.29 -13.47
C GLU A 191 -2.89 16.34 -12.65
N ILE A 192 -2.37 15.88 -11.52
CA ILE A 192 -3.09 14.99 -10.62
C ILE A 192 -2.76 15.34 -9.16
N GLY A 193 -3.79 15.43 -8.32
CA GLY A 193 -3.64 15.73 -6.89
C GLY A 193 -3.65 14.47 -6.05
N PHE A 194 -2.82 14.44 -5.00
CA PHE A 194 -2.81 13.37 -4.01
C PHE A 194 -2.80 13.93 -2.60
N ASN A 195 -3.34 13.18 -1.65
CA ASN A 195 -3.12 13.47 -0.24
C ASN A 195 -1.67 13.08 0.13
N ALA A 196 -0.90 14.07 0.58
CA ALA A 196 0.52 13.90 0.88
C ALA A 196 0.79 12.87 1.99
N ASN A 197 -0.11 12.76 2.98
CA ASN A 197 0.05 11.79 4.07
C ASN A 197 -0.07 10.36 3.55
N TYR A 198 -1.09 10.08 2.72
CA TYR A 198 -1.24 8.75 2.12
C TYR A 198 -0.09 8.42 1.18
N LEU A 199 0.32 9.38 0.37
CA LEU A 199 1.43 9.20 -0.55
C LEU A 199 2.75 8.90 0.19
N THR A 200 3.07 9.65 1.23
CA THR A 200 4.29 9.42 2.02
C THR A 200 4.27 8.11 2.79
N GLU A 201 3.10 7.68 3.30
CA GLU A 201 2.96 6.34 3.89
C GLU A 201 3.27 5.23 2.88
N MET A 202 2.78 5.35 1.64
CA MET A 202 3.07 4.38 0.59
C MET A 202 4.54 4.38 0.20
N LEU A 203 5.12 5.56 -0.04
CA LEU A 203 6.53 5.69 -0.42
C LEU A 203 7.48 5.10 0.64
N ASN A 204 7.12 5.20 1.93
CA ASN A 204 7.88 4.56 3.01
C ASN A 204 7.86 3.04 2.97
N ASN A 205 6.88 2.45 2.28
CA ASN A 205 6.71 1.00 2.18
C ASN A 205 7.20 0.40 0.86
N VAL A 206 7.79 1.20 -0.03
CA VAL A 206 8.51 0.75 -1.23
C VAL A 206 9.95 0.42 -0.82
N ASP A 207 10.43 -0.78 -1.11
CA ASP A 207 11.78 -1.25 -0.69
C ASP A 207 12.86 -0.93 -1.71
N THR A 208 12.50 -0.67 -2.97
CA THR A 208 13.44 -0.37 -4.06
C THR A 208 13.87 1.09 -4.06
N GLU A 209 15.02 1.37 -4.66
CA GLU A 209 15.52 2.73 -4.87
C GLU A 209 14.63 3.50 -5.86
N MET A 210 14.18 2.83 -6.92
CA MET A 210 13.26 3.39 -7.89
C MET A 210 11.84 2.86 -7.68
N LEU A 211 10.86 3.64 -8.11
CA LEU A 211 9.46 3.22 -8.19
C LEU A 211 8.88 3.49 -9.57
N LEU A 212 7.87 2.71 -9.93
CA LEU A 212 7.01 2.94 -11.08
C LEU A 212 5.64 3.38 -10.58
N MET A 213 5.17 4.54 -11.05
CA MET A 213 3.81 4.99 -10.83
C MET A 213 3.05 4.98 -12.15
N GLU A 214 1.95 4.25 -12.19
CA GLU A 214 1.07 4.16 -13.37
C GLU A 214 -0.22 4.92 -13.12
N MET A 215 -0.60 5.76 -14.07
CA MET A 215 -1.76 6.65 -14.00
C MET A 215 -2.53 6.65 -15.32
N SER A 216 -3.79 7.05 -15.28
CA SER A 216 -4.61 7.25 -16.49
C SER A 216 -5.11 8.67 -16.59
N THR A 217 -6.13 9.04 -15.84
CA THR A 217 -6.73 10.38 -15.81
C THR A 217 -6.64 10.97 -14.40
N PRO A 218 -6.74 12.31 -14.24
CA PRO A 218 -6.60 12.97 -12.94
C PRO A 218 -7.62 12.55 -11.86
N ASP A 219 -8.71 11.93 -12.26
CA ASP A 219 -9.81 11.47 -11.39
C ASP A 219 -9.76 9.97 -11.08
N ARG A 220 -8.79 9.24 -11.65
CA ARG A 220 -8.62 7.81 -11.43
C ARG A 220 -7.41 7.50 -10.55
N ALA A 221 -7.50 6.39 -9.84
CA ALA A 221 -6.44 5.93 -8.95
C ALA A 221 -5.09 5.78 -9.68
N GLY A 222 -4.02 6.23 -9.03
CA GLY A 222 -2.66 5.89 -9.38
C GLY A 222 -2.23 4.59 -8.73
N ILE A 223 -1.37 3.82 -9.41
CA ILE A 223 -0.79 2.59 -8.88
C ILE A 223 0.72 2.77 -8.74
N ILE A 224 1.26 2.39 -7.59
CA ILE A 224 2.69 2.44 -7.30
C ILE A 224 3.21 1.01 -7.17
N TYR A 225 4.30 0.74 -7.86
CA TYR A 225 5.06 -0.51 -7.79
C TYR A 225 6.51 -0.23 -7.39
N PRO A 226 7.15 -1.12 -6.62
CA PRO A 226 8.61 -1.18 -6.58
C PRO A 226 9.14 -1.38 -8.00
N TYR A 227 10.22 -0.70 -8.36
CA TYR A 227 10.82 -0.79 -9.67
C TYR A 227 12.30 -1.06 -9.59
N ASP A 228 12.76 -2.10 -10.28
CA ASP A 228 14.16 -2.43 -10.49
C ASP A 228 14.30 -2.98 -11.90
N GLU A 229 15.11 -2.33 -12.74
CA GLU A 229 15.35 -2.76 -14.13
C GLU A 229 16.06 -4.12 -14.24
N GLN A 230 16.73 -4.53 -13.18
CA GLN A 230 17.52 -5.78 -13.12
C GLN A 230 16.82 -6.88 -12.32
N ALA A 231 15.60 -6.61 -11.82
CA ALA A 231 14.88 -7.59 -10.99
C ALA A 231 14.54 -8.84 -11.81
N GLU A 232 14.97 -9.99 -11.32
CA GLU A 232 14.45 -11.28 -11.77
C GLU A 232 12.98 -11.44 -11.33
N GLU A 233 12.24 -12.33 -12.00
CA GLU A 233 10.88 -12.69 -11.56
C GLU A 233 10.92 -13.15 -10.10
N THR A 234 10.22 -12.42 -9.24
CA THR A 234 10.12 -12.74 -7.82
C THR A 234 8.79 -13.42 -7.52
N GLN A 235 8.78 -14.25 -6.49
CA GLN A 235 7.55 -14.86 -5.96
C GLN A 235 6.72 -13.88 -5.14
N GLU A 236 7.20 -12.65 -5.05
CA GLU A 236 6.59 -11.53 -4.32
C GLU A 236 6.12 -10.45 -5.30
N ASN A 237 4.90 -10.00 -5.14
CA ASN A 237 4.36 -8.86 -5.87
C ASN A 237 3.64 -7.92 -4.91
N ILE A 238 3.91 -6.64 -5.01
CA ILE A 238 3.21 -5.60 -4.25
C ILE A 238 2.64 -4.55 -5.20
N LEU A 239 1.36 -4.27 -5.04
CA LEU A 239 0.63 -3.21 -5.71
C LEU A 239 0.07 -2.27 -4.66
N MET A 240 0.37 -0.99 -4.79
CA MET A 240 -0.16 0.06 -3.92
C MET A 240 -1.00 1.02 -4.76
N LEU A 241 -2.26 1.20 -4.40
CA LEU A 241 -3.19 2.08 -5.09
C LEU A 241 -3.48 3.29 -4.21
N ILE A 242 -3.45 4.48 -4.81
CA ILE A 242 -3.80 5.74 -4.16
C ILE A 242 -4.89 6.46 -4.95
N MET A 243 -5.96 6.85 -4.26
CA MET A 243 -7.01 7.66 -4.87
C MET A 243 -6.56 9.11 -5.01
N PRO A 244 -6.81 9.76 -6.15
CA PRO A 244 -6.50 11.17 -6.30
C PRO A 244 -7.46 12.04 -5.49
N VAL A 245 -6.99 13.25 -5.19
CA VAL A 245 -7.82 14.35 -4.66
C VAL A 245 -8.26 15.21 -5.84
N VAL A 246 -9.55 15.52 -5.90
CA VAL A 246 -10.09 16.37 -6.97
C VAL A 246 -9.43 17.76 -6.92
N LEU A 247 -8.86 18.19 -8.02
CA LEU A 247 -8.32 19.54 -8.16
C LEU A 247 -9.48 20.54 -8.18
N MET A 248 -9.50 21.45 -7.20
CA MET A 248 -10.41 22.60 -7.26
C MET A 248 -9.78 23.66 -8.18
N ASN A 249 -10.48 23.95 -9.26
CA ASN A 249 -10.14 25.04 -10.19
C ASN A 249 -10.48 26.39 -9.57
#